data_b4a8de126f117a5196e331a3feb84a1c
#
_entry.id   b4a8de126f117a5196e331a3feb84a1c
#
_cell.length_a   1.000
_cell.length_b   1.000
_cell.length_c   1.000
_cell.angle_alpha   90.00
_cell.angle_beta   90.00
_cell.angle_gamma   90.00
#
_symmetry.space_group_name_H-M   'P 1'
#
loop_
_entity.id
_entity.type
_entity.pdbx_description
1 polymer ?
#
loop_
_entity_poly.entity_id
_entity_poly.type
_entity_poly.pdbx_seq_one_letter_code
_entity_poly.pdbx_strand_id
1 'polypeptide(L)'
;MKQISILGCGWLGLPLAKSMLEKGFSINGSTTSVEKITILEKAGISAFQINLFEDRIEGNLDLFLSNSDVLIIDIPPKLRGNSSENFVAKIQNIISFIEKSSVEKVIFVSSTSVYSDDNSIITEETIPNPDTESGRQLLEAEHLLRSNKNFQTTILRFGGLIGEDRHPIKFLAGRKNIENPESTINLIHQIDCIGIIEEIIEKGLRQAQSENWDWNEVFNAVAPFHPTRKDYYTQKAIELDLSLLEFDESRISIGKTILSEKVASVLNYEFKKKTL
;
A
#
# COMPACT_ATOMS: atom_id res chain seq x y z
N MET A 1 5.00 -26.20 1.62
CA MET A 1 4.36 -24.98 2.18
C MET A 1 4.89 -23.82 1.36
N LYS A 2 4.03 -22.94 0.83
CA LYS A 2 4.51 -21.82 0.02
C LYS A 2 5.12 -20.76 0.92
N GLN A 3 6.21 -20.16 0.46
CA GLN A 3 6.99 -19.15 1.18
C GLN A 3 6.69 -17.76 0.62
N ILE A 4 6.44 -16.81 1.51
CA ILE A 4 6.23 -15.39 1.15
C ILE A 4 7.26 -14.54 1.89
N SER A 5 7.92 -13.64 1.17
CA SER A 5 8.77 -12.60 1.75
C SER A 5 8.04 -11.27 1.79
N ILE A 6 8.01 -10.62 2.97
CA ILE A 6 7.38 -9.31 3.18
C ILE A 6 8.48 -8.30 3.51
N LEU A 7 8.84 -7.48 2.53
CA LEU A 7 9.79 -6.39 2.71
C LEU A 7 9.07 -5.19 3.34
N GLY A 8 9.20 -5.05 4.67
CA GLY A 8 8.56 -4.00 5.45
C GLY A 8 7.45 -4.49 6.37
N CYS A 9 7.78 -5.25 7.42
CA CYS A 9 6.82 -5.62 8.48
C CYS A 9 6.54 -4.44 9.43
N GLY A 10 5.97 -3.37 8.84
CA GLY A 10 5.49 -2.19 9.54
C GLY A 10 4.03 -2.31 10.00
N TRP A 11 3.31 -1.19 9.91
CA TRP A 11 1.91 -1.08 10.33
C TRP A 11 0.97 -1.99 9.52
N LEU A 12 1.19 -2.13 8.21
CA LEU A 12 0.42 -3.04 7.35
C LEU A 12 1.08 -4.43 7.28
N GLY A 13 2.40 -4.49 7.05
CA GLY A 13 3.09 -5.74 6.76
C GLY A 13 3.14 -6.73 7.93
N LEU A 14 3.17 -6.28 9.20
CA LEU A 14 3.14 -7.20 10.35
C LEU A 14 1.77 -7.87 10.54
N PRO A 15 0.63 -7.16 10.55
CA PRO A 15 -0.68 -7.82 10.58
C PRO A 15 -0.92 -8.73 9.37
N LEU A 16 -0.50 -8.32 8.17
CA LEU A 16 -0.56 -9.15 6.98
C LEU A 16 0.24 -10.46 7.15
N ALA A 17 1.49 -10.36 7.66
CA ALA A 17 2.32 -11.53 7.92
C ALA A 17 1.65 -12.54 8.86
N LYS A 18 1.01 -12.05 9.94
CA LYS A 18 0.27 -12.88 10.89
C LYS A 18 -0.92 -13.58 10.22
N SER A 19 -1.69 -12.83 9.43
CA SER A 19 -2.85 -13.38 8.71
C SER A 19 -2.42 -14.47 7.70
N MET A 20 -1.32 -14.25 6.99
CA MET A 20 -0.78 -15.25 6.06
C MET A 20 -0.24 -16.51 6.76
N LEU A 21 0.36 -16.38 7.96
CA LEU A 21 0.74 -17.51 8.79
C LEU A 21 -0.48 -18.36 9.19
N GLU A 22 -1.59 -17.73 9.59
CA GLU A 22 -2.85 -18.40 9.91
C GLU A 22 -3.43 -19.18 8.72
N LYS A 23 -3.16 -18.72 7.49
CA LYS A 23 -3.53 -19.39 6.23
C LYS A 23 -2.53 -20.50 5.84
N GLY A 24 -1.51 -20.75 6.63
CA GLY A 24 -0.55 -21.85 6.42
C GLY A 24 0.63 -21.53 5.53
N PHE A 25 0.92 -20.26 5.25
CA PHE A 25 2.15 -19.84 4.56
C PHE A 25 3.33 -19.79 5.51
N SER A 26 4.55 -19.97 4.99
CA SER A 26 5.78 -19.60 5.71
C SER A 26 6.14 -18.16 5.38
N ILE A 27 6.56 -17.37 6.36
CA ILE A 27 6.81 -15.95 6.18
C ILE A 27 8.24 -15.56 6.55
N ASN A 28 8.94 -14.94 5.59
CA ASN A 28 10.10 -14.13 5.86
C ASN A 28 9.65 -12.67 6.00
N GLY A 29 9.94 -12.03 7.12
CA GLY A 29 9.55 -10.65 7.38
C GLY A 29 10.74 -9.76 7.62
N SER A 30 10.79 -8.59 6.97
CA SER A 30 11.87 -7.63 7.21
C SER A 30 11.45 -6.44 8.07
N THR A 31 12.42 -5.90 8.79
CA THR A 31 12.32 -4.65 9.54
C THR A 31 13.65 -3.91 9.49
N THR A 32 13.60 -2.58 9.63
CA THR A 32 14.80 -1.75 9.81
C THR A 32 15.22 -1.62 11.28
N SER A 33 14.34 -2.00 12.23
CA SER A 33 14.53 -1.82 13.67
C SER A 33 14.92 -3.16 14.32
N VAL A 34 16.05 -3.17 15.01
CA VAL A 34 16.57 -4.34 15.73
C VAL A 34 15.58 -4.81 16.80
N GLU A 35 14.93 -3.88 17.50
CA GLU A 35 13.98 -4.18 18.56
C GLU A 35 12.75 -4.94 18.06
N LYS A 36 12.40 -4.77 16.77
CA LYS A 36 11.27 -5.46 16.16
C LYS A 36 11.58 -6.90 15.74
N ILE A 37 12.84 -7.31 15.65
CA ILE A 37 13.22 -8.69 15.31
C ILE A 37 12.53 -9.68 16.25
N THR A 38 12.68 -9.50 17.55
CA THR A 38 12.05 -10.37 18.56
C THR A 38 10.52 -10.39 18.49
N ILE A 39 9.90 -9.27 18.04
CA ILE A 39 8.45 -9.19 17.87
C ILE A 39 8.02 -10.08 16.68
N LEU A 40 8.77 -10.03 15.57
CA LEU A 40 8.51 -10.85 14.39
C LEU A 40 8.70 -12.35 14.72
N GLU A 41 9.81 -12.70 15.37
CA GLU A 41 10.10 -14.10 15.76
C GLU A 41 9.03 -14.67 16.68
N LYS A 42 8.58 -13.91 17.70
CA LYS A 42 7.48 -14.31 18.59
C LYS A 42 6.15 -14.52 17.87
N ALA A 43 5.97 -13.86 16.73
CA ALA A 43 4.79 -14.06 15.88
C ALA A 43 4.94 -15.25 14.92
N GLY A 44 6.05 -15.99 14.94
CA GLY A 44 6.32 -17.12 14.05
C GLY A 44 6.87 -16.72 12.68
N ILE A 45 7.36 -15.49 12.53
CA ILE A 45 7.92 -14.94 11.30
C ILE A 45 9.44 -15.10 11.32
N SER A 46 10.04 -15.62 10.25
CA SER A 46 11.49 -15.59 10.05
C SER A 46 11.93 -14.14 9.85
N ALA A 47 12.58 -13.57 10.86
CA ALA A 47 12.86 -12.15 10.92
C ALA A 47 14.21 -11.76 10.30
N PHE A 48 14.21 -10.70 9.50
CA PHE A 48 15.41 -10.17 8.84
C PHE A 48 15.53 -8.67 9.10
N GLN A 49 16.71 -8.22 9.52
CA GLN A 49 17.03 -6.81 9.51
C GLN A 49 17.53 -6.42 8.11
N ILE A 50 16.78 -5.56 7.41
CA ILE A 50 17.13 -5.10 6.06
C ILE A 50 16.94 -3.59 5.99
N ASN A 51 17.99 -2.88 5.62
CA ASN A 51 17.98 -1.44 5.36
C ASN A 51 18.32 -1.18 3.90
N LEU A 52 17.44 -0.48 3.20
CA LEU A 52 17.66 -0.05 1.83
C LEU A 52 18.13 1.38 1.80
N PHE A 53 19.29 1.59 1.15
CA PHE A 53 19.86 2.89 0.84
C PHE A 53 19.89 3.11 -0.67
N GLU A 54 20.21 4.31 -1.10
CA GLU A 54 20.29 4.67 -2.52
C GLU A 54 21.45 3.97 -3.24
N ASP A 55 22.51 3.67 -2.52
CA ASP A 55 23.78 3.12 -3.02
C ASP A 55 24.08 1.69 -2.56
N ARG A 56 23.35 1.18 -1.56
CA ARG A 56 23.61 -0.14 -0.99
C ARG A 56 22.40 -0.74 -0.27
N ILE A 57 22.52 -2.02 0.04
CA ILE A 57 21.59 -2.74 0.91
C ILE A 57 22.38 -3.29 2.10
N GLU A 58 21.90 -3.06 3.31
CA GLU A 58 22.41 -3.68 4.52
C GLU A 58 21.45 -4.78 4.98
N GLY A 59 21.98 -5.95 5.33
CA GLY A 59 21.23 -7.16 5.65
C GLY A 59 21.37 -8.24 4.58
N ASN A 60 20.88 -9.44 4.88
CA ASN A 60 21.00 -10.61 3.99
C ASN A 60 19.74 -10.76 3.12
N LEU A 61 19.70 -10.02 1.99
CA LEU A 61 18.55 -10.03 1.08
C LEU A 61 18.47 -11.36 0.32
N ASP A 62 19.58 -12.01 0.00
CA ASP A 62 19.57 -13.32 -0.66
C ASP A 62 18.88 -14.38 0.21
N LEU A 63 19.24 -14.44 1.50
CA LEU A 63 18.60 -15.36 2.43
C LEU A 63 17.11 -15.00 2.68
N PHE A 64 16.79 -13.70 2.76
CA PHE A 64 15.42 -13.22 2.91
C PHE A 64 14.52 -13.64 1.73
N LEU A 65 15.04 -13.66 0.50
CA LEU A 65 14.31 -14.06 -0.71
C LEU A 65 14.40 -15.56 -1.00
N SER A 66 15.24 -16.31 -0.27
CA SER A 66 15.46 -17.73 -0.54
C SER A 66 14.16 -18.54 -0.40
N ASN A 67 13.90 -19.41 -1.38
CA ASN A 67 12.72 -20.27 -1.48
C ASN A 67 11.37 -19.51 -1.47
N SER A 68 11.36 -18.20 -1.69
CA SER A 68 10.12 -17.42 -1.75
C SER A 68 9.44 -17.54 -3.09
N ASP A 69 8.14 -17.83 -3.08
CA ASP A 69 7.28 -17.83 -4.26
C ASP A 69 6.81 -16.41 -4.60
N VAL A 70 6.57 -15.59 -3.55
CA VAL A 70 6.02 -14.24 -3.66
C VAL A 70 6.86 -13.27 -2.81
N LEU A 71 7.13 -12.09 -3.36
CA LEU A 71 7.66 -10.95 -2.62
C LEU A 71 6.59 -9.85 -2.51
N ILE A 72 6.32 -9.38 -1.31
CA ILE A 72 5.50 -8.20 -1.06
C ILE A 72 6.42 -7.06 -0.66
N ILE A 73 6.40 -5.96 -1.43
CA ILE A 73 7.18 -4.75 -1.15
C ILE A 73 6.24 -3.73 -0.51
N ASP A 74 6.32 -3.60 0.84
CA ASP A 74 5.49 -2.69 1.67
C ASP A 74 6.37 -1.68 2.39
N ILE A 75 7.13 -0.91 1.62
CA ILE A 75 8.02 0.14 2.13
C ILE A 75 7.60 1.51 1.58
N PRO A 76 7.45 2.53 2.46
CA PRO A 76 7.07 3.87 2.01
C PRO A 76 8.26 4.63 1.43
N PRO A 77 8.05 5.56 0.48
CA PRO A 77 9.12 6.37 -0.10
C PRO A 77 9.76 7.37 0.88
N LYS A 78 9.09 7.64 2.05
CA LYS A 78 9.57 8.57 3.11
C LYS A 78 9.91 9.99 2.63
N LEU A 79 9.25 10.47 1.58
CA LEU A 79 9.48 11.77 0.94
C LEU A 79 8.58 12.88 1.51
N ARG A 80 8.28 12.85 2.81
CA ARG A 80 7.53 13.91 3.49
C ARG A 80 8.49 14.92 4.11
N GLY A 81 8.14 16.21 4.01
CA GLY A 81 8.98 17.31 4.50
C GLY A 81 10.20 17.54 3.59
N ASN A 82 11.36 17.80 4.18
CA ASN A 82 12.60 18.12 3.46
C ASN A 82 13.44 16.87 3.10
N SER A 83 12.84 15.68 3.06
CA SER A 83 13.56 14.48 2.67
C SER A 83 13.83 14.50 1.18
N SER A 84 15.09 14.25 0.80
CA SER A 84 15.57 14.13 -0.59
C SER A 84 15.91 12.69 -0.95
N GLU A 85 15.39 11.70 -0.23
CA GLU A 85 15.67 10.29 -0.51
C GLU A 85 15.24 9.90 -1.93
N ASN A 86 16.10 9.18 -2.63
CA ASN A 86 15.78 8.57 -3.92
C ASN A 86 15.21 7.17 -3.72
N PHE A 87 13.88 7.09 -3.64
CA PHE A 87 13.17 5.83 -3.48
C PHE A 87 13.33 4.91 -4.69
N VAL A 88 13.42 5.48 -5.89
CA VAL A 88 13.62 4.73 -7.14
C VAL A 88 14.94 3.97 -7.10
N ALA A 89 16.02 4.62 -6.66
CA ALA A 89 17.32 3.96 -6.51
C ALA A 89 17.26 2.78 -5.52
N LYS A 90 16.51 2.92 -4.41
CA LYS A 90 16.29 1.82 -3.44
C LYS A 90 15.58 0.62 -4.09
N ILE A 91 14.54 0.88 -4.91
CA ILE A 91 13.85 -0.18 -5.65
C ILE A 91 14.76 -0.78 -6.72
N GLN A 92 15.53 0.03 -7.44
CA GLN A 92 16.48 -0.45 -8.44
C GLN A 92 17.51 -1.43 -7.83
N ASN A 93 17.99 -1.13 -6.62
CA ASN A 93 18.98 -1.97 -5.94
C ASN A 93 18.45 -3.37 -5.60
N ILE A 94 17.17 -3.53 -5.30
CA ILE A 94 16.61 -4.85 -4.95
C ILE A 94 16.29 -5.70 -6.18
N ILE A 95 16.11 -5.12 -7.36
CA ILE A 95 15.72 -5.85 -8.58
C ILE A 95 16.70 -6.98 -8.90
N SER A 96 18.00 -6.71 -8.86
CA SER A 96 19.03 -7.73 -9.16
C SER A 96 19.02 -8.92 -8.20
N PHE A 97 18.56 -8.74 -6.96
CA PHE A 97 18.39 -9.82 -6.00
C PHE A 97 17.12 -10.63 -6.27
N ILE A 98 16.02 -9.95 -6.65
CA ILE A 98 14.77 -10.63 -7.05
C ILE A 98 15.05 -11.52 -8.27
N GLU A 99 15.73 -11.01 -9.30
CA GLU A 99 16.07 -11.73 -10.52
C GLU A 99 16.93 -12.99 -10.28
N LYS A 100 17.74 -12.99 -9.23
CA LYS A 100 18.60 -14.13 -8.86
C LYS A 100 17.91 -15.11 -7.91
N SER A 101 16.76 -14.74 -7.38
CA SER A 101 16.00 -15.57 -6.41
C SER A 101 15.00 -16.49 -7.10
N SER A 102 14.22 -17.23 -6.29
CA SER A 102 13.08 -18.04 -6.75
C SER A 102 11.79 -17.23 -6.89
N VAL A 103 11.81 -15.92 -6.62
CA VAL A 103 10.61 -15.07 -6.65
C VAL A 103 10.18 -14.84 -8.10
N GLU A 104 9.03 -15.37 -8.46
CA GLU A 104 8.40 -15.15 -9.77
C GLU A 104 7.31 -14.06 -9.72
N LYS A 105 6.82 -13.74 -8.53
CA LYS A 105 5.64 -12.89 -8.32
C LYS A 105 5.92 -11.83 -7.27
N VAL A 106 5.65 -10.58 -7.64
CA VAL A 106 5.86 -9.40 -6.77
C VAL A 106 4.53 -8.68 -6.58
N ILE A 107 4.19 -8.29 -5.35
CA ILE A 107 3.15 -7.31 -5.05
C ILE A 107 3.86 -6.05 -4.59
N PHE A 108 3.64 -4.95 -5.28
CA PHE A 108 4.15 -3.64 -4.88
C PHE A 108 3.03 -2.79 -4.29
N VAL A 109 3.17 -2.46 -3.01
CA VAL A 109 2.26 -1.55 -2.31
C VAL A 109 2.61 -0.11 -2.71
N SER A 110 1.81 0.44 -3.61
CA SER A 110 1.89 1.79 -4.12
C SER A 110 0.81 2.69 -3.50
N SER A 111 0.55 3.84 -4.07
CA SER A 111 -0.41 4.83 -3.57
C SER A 111 -1.17 5.51 -4.70
N THR A 112 -2.41 5.91 -4.43
CA THR A 112 -3.21 6.79 -5.31
C THR A 112 -2.61 8.19 -5.49
N SER A 113 -1.50 8.51 -4.81
CA SER A 113 -0.73 9.74 -5.05
C SER A 113 -0.01 9.79 -6.40
N VAL A 114 -0.03 8.69 -7.16
CA VAL A 114 0.42 8.67 -8.58
C VAL A 114 -0.54 9.40 -9.52
N TYR A 115 -1.73 9.75 -9.05
CA TYR A 115 -2.72 10.55 -9.79
C TYR A 115 -2.78 11.98 -9.29
N SER A 116 -3.00 12.94 -10.19
CA SER A 116 -3.21 14.37 -9.87
C SER A 116 -4.54 14.62 -9.14
N ASP A 117 -4.59 15.73 -8.41
CA ASP A 117 -5.82 16.29 -7.86
C ASP A 117 -6.39 17.33 -8.84
N ASP A 118 -7.31 16.92 -9.72
CA ASP A 118 -7.89 17.75 -10.79
C ASP A 118 -9.43 17.62 -10.86
N ASN A 119 -10.05 17.16 -9.78
CA ASN A 119 -11.48 16.90 -9.63
C ASN A 119 -12.03 15.81 -10.55
N SER A 120 -11.16 14.97 -11.13
CA SER A 120 -11.59 13.86 -11.98
C SER A 120 -12.01 12.62 -11.17
N ILE A 121 -12.76 11.75 -11.87
CA ILE A 121 -13.03 10.40 -11.42
C ILE A 121 -11.93 9.51 -12.01
N ILE A 122 -11.24 8.79 -11.14
CA ILE A 122 -10.06 8.00 -11.46
C ILE A 122 -10.39 6.51 -11.40
N THR A 123 -10.00 5.80 -12.46
CA THR A 123 -9.98 4.34 -12.54
C THR A 123 -8.57 3.85 -12.82
N GLU A 124 -8.36 2.54 -12.93
CA GLU A 124 -7.07 1.97 -13.33
C GLU A 124 -6.69 2.27 -14.78
N GLU A 125 -7.67 2.65 -15.63
CA GLU A 125 -7.45 3.09 -17.02
C GLU A 125 -6.95 4.54 -17.11
N THR A 126 -7.09 5.32 -16.02
CA THR A 126 -6.62 6.69 -15.98
C THR A 126 -5.09 6.73 -16.02
N ILE A 127 -4.53 7.51 -16.95
CA ILE A 127 -3.08 7.68 -17.06
C ILE A 127 -2.58 8.42 -15.81
N PRO A 128 -1.66 7.84 -15.04
CA PRO A 128 -1.09 8.51 -13.87
C PRO A 128 -0.35 9.79 -14.24
N ASN A 129 -0.61 10.85 -13.47
CA ASN A 129 0.04 12.15 -13.60
C ASN A 129 0.25 12.78 -12.21
N PRO A 130 1.31 12.39 -11.48
CA PRO A 130 1.49 12.77 -10.09
C PRO A 130 1.89 14.24 -9.90
N ASP A 131 1.23 14.92 -8.95
CA ASP A 131 1.54 16.29 -8.54
C ASP A 131 2.69 16.36 -7.54
N THR A 132 2.96 15.28 -6.82
CA THR A 132 3.94 15.22 -5.73
C THR A 132 5.19 14.43 -6.11
N GLU A 133 6.32 14.76 -5.48
CA GLU A 133 7.57 14.01 -5.66
C GLU A 133 7.41 12.54 -5.22
N SER A 134 6.69 12.30 -4.13
CA SER A 134 6.38 10.93 -3.69
C SER A 134 5.59 10.14 -4.74
N GLY A 135 4.60 10.79 -5.37
CA GLY A 135 3.83 10.18 -6.46
C GLY A 135 4.69 9.88 -7.70
N ARG A 136 5.58 10.82 -8.08
CA ARG A 136 6.51 10.62 -9.21
C ARG A 136 7.43 9.42 -8.99
N GLN A 137 8.07 9.34 -7.84
CA GLN A 137 8.98 8.24 -7.54
C GLN A 137 8.26 6.89 -7.37
N LEU A 138 7.03 6.88 -6.82
CA LEU A 138 6.21 5.67 -6.79
C LEU A 138 5.87 5.20 -8.21
N LEU A 139 5.43 6.10 -9.09
CA LEU A 139 5.10 5.76 -10.48
C LEU A 139 6.32 5.22 -11.24
N GLU A 140 7.49 5.80 -11.04
CA GLU A 140 8.73 5.31 -11.64
C GLU A 140 9.10 3.92 -11.10
N ALA A 141 8.96 3.69 -9.80
CA ALA A 141 9.15 2.38 -9.19
C ALA A 141 8.17 1.32 -9.72
N GLU A 142 6.88 1.69 -9.92
CA GLU A 142 5.90 0.83 -10.58
C GLU A 142 6.36 0.42 -11.98
N HIS A 143 6.85 1.38 -12.78
CA HIS A 143 7.35 1.11 -14.14
C HIS A 143 8.57 0.19 -14.13
N LEU A 144 9.55 0.42 -13.25
CA LEU A 144 10.73 -0.42 -13.12
C LEU A 144 10.37 -1.88 -12.80
N LEU A 145 9.49 -2.09 -11.82
CA LEU A 145 9.08 -3.43 -11.40
C LEU A 145 8.26 -4.14 -12.49
N ARG A 146 7.28 -3.45 -13.10
CA ARG A 146 6.40 -4.04 -14.13
C ARG A 146 7.10 -4.31 -15.45
N SER A 147 8.14 -3.55 -15.80
CA SER A 147 8.90 -3.76 -17.03
C SER A 147 9.89 -4.93 -16.96
N ASN A 148 10.12 -5.49 -15.76
CA ASN A 148 10.99 -6.64 -15.59
C ASN A 148 10.40 -7.88 -16.25
N LYS A 149 11.26 -8.69 -16.87
CA LYS A 149 10.85 -9.91 -17.61
C LYS A 149 11.10 -11.20 -16.82
N ASN A 150 11.82 -11.13 -15.71
CA ASN A 150 12.19 -12.29 -14.90
C ASN A 150 11.13 -12.57 -13.82
N PHE A 151 10.29 -11.61 -13.49
CA PHE A 151 9.17 -11.73 -12.56
C PHE A 151 8.00 -10.87 -12.99
N GLN A 152 6.82 -11.18 -12.50
CA GLN A 152 5.60 -10.42 -12.76
C GLN A 152 5.23 -9.57 -11.55
N THR A 153 4.72 -8.35 -11.77
CA THR A 153 4.42 -7.42 -10.67
C THR A 153 2.98 -6.95 -10.71
N THR A 154 2.23 -7.22 -9.65
CA THR A 154 0.93 -6.59 -9.37
C THR A 154 1.14 -5.33 -8.53
N ILE A 155 0.54 -4.23 -8.98
CA ILE A 155 0.58 -2.94 -8.30
C ILE A 155 -0.71 -2.72 -7.52
N LEU A 156 -0.58 -2.38 -6.24
CA LEU A 156 -1.70 -1.96 -5.38
C LEU A 156 -1.56 -0.49 -5.03
N ARG A 157 -2.40 0.36 -5.63
CA ARG A 157 -2.47 1.79 -5.34
C ARG A 157 -3.47 2.02 -4.23
N PHE A 158 -3.02 1.96 -2.99
CA PHE A 158 -3.86 2.23 -1.83
C PHE A 158 -4.15 3.73 -1.69
N GLY A 159 -5.38 4.04 -1.26
CA GLY A 159 -5.76 5.34 -0.73
C GLY A 159 -5.13 5.64 0.63
N GLY A 160 -5.64 6.63 1.33
CA GLY A 160 -5.19 6.95 2.69
C GLY A 160 -5.45 5.80 3.65
N LEU A 161 -4.39 5.24 4.23
CA LEU A 161 -4.49 4.08 5.12
C LEU A 161 -5.03 4.49 6.50
N ILE A 162 -6.11 3.83 6.93
CA ILE A 162 -6.71 3.98 8.26
C ILE A 162 -6.88 2.64 8.97
N GLY A 163 -7.00 2.67 10.29
CA GLY A 163 -7.23 1.51 11.16
C GLY A 163 -7.52 1.96 12.59
N GLU A 164 -7.66 1.03 13.51
CA GLU A 164 -8.05 1.28 14.91
C GLU A 164 -7.11 2.27 15.62
N ASP A 165 -5.82 2.16 15.37
CA ASP A 165 -4.78 3.00 15.96
C ASP A 165 -4.36 4.20 15.08
N ARG A 166 -4.83 4.24 13.82
CA ARG A 166 -4.39 5.20 12.80
C ARG A 166 -5.58 5.83 12.10
N HIS A 167 -5.84 7.11 12.38
CA HIS A 167 -6.88 7.86 11.70
C HIS A 167 -6.48 9.33 11.57
N PRO A 168 -6.66 9.97 10.37
CA PRO A 168 -6.29 11.37 10.15
C PRO A 168 -6.96 12.36 11.11
N ILE A 169 -8.18 12.06 11.56
CA ILE A 169 -8.93 12.94 12.49
C ILE A 169 -8.13 13.28 13.77
N LYS A 170 -7.31 12.34 14.26
CA LYS A 170 -6.47 12.56 15.46
C LYS A 170 -5.49 13.73 15.30
N PHE A 171 -5.13 14.06 14.06
CA PHE A 171 -4.23 15.17 13.72
C PHE A 171 -4.98 16.41 13.20
N LEU A 172 -6.24 16.25 12.79
CA LEU A 172 -7.04 17.32 12.21
C LEU A 172 -7.96 18.00 13.23
N ALA A 173 -8.33 17.31 14.31
CA ALA A 173 -9.22 17.81 15.34
C ALA A 173 -8.77 19.20 15.87
N GLY A 174 -9.70 20.14 15.91
CA GLY A 174 -9.47 21.51 16.36
C GLY A 174 -8.66 22.41 15.42
N ARG A 175 -8.23 21.91 14.25
CA ARG A 175 -7.55 22.74 13.24
C ARG A 175 -8.52 23.66 12.54
N LYS A 176 -7.98 24.83 12.13
CA LYS A 176 -8.70 25.87 11.39
C LYS A 176 -8.13 26.02 9.98
N ASN A 177 -8.94 26.62 9.11
CA ASN A 177 -8.57 26.89 7.72
C ASN A 177 -8.13 25.64 6.95
N ILE A 178 -8.83 24.53 7.16
CA ILE A 178 -8.57 23.29 6.42
C ILE A 178 -9.06 23.44 4.98
N GLU A 179 -8.17 23.27 4.02
CA GLU A 179 -8.46 23.43 2.61
C GLU A 179 -9.28 22.26 2.04
N ASN A 180 -9.93 22.52 0.91
CA ASN A 180 -10.66 21.55 0.09
C ASN A 180 -11.80 20.83 0.84
N PRO A 181 -12.76 21.55 1.46
CA PRO A 181 -13.89 20.96 2.18
C PRO A 181 -14.71 19.99 1.34
N GLU A 182 -14.97 20.33 0.06
CA GLU A 182 -15.84 19.57 -0.85
C GLU A 182 -15.11 18.45 -1.61
N SER A 183 -13.78 18.33 -1.47
CA SER A 183 -13.07 17.21 -2.09
C SER A 183 -13.46 15.88 -1.42
N THR A 184 -13.56 14.82 -2.20
CA THR A 184 -13.90 13.49 -1.68
C THR A 184 -12.74 12.90 -0.88
N ILE A 185 -13.05 12.09 0.12
CA ILE A 185 -12.06 11.26 0.78
C ILE A 185 -11.80 9.98 -0.02
N ASN A 186 -10.55 9.54 -0.02
CA ASN A 186 -10.12 8.29 -0.62
C ASN A 186 -9.32 7.52 0.43
N LEU A 187 -10.02 6.85 1.34
CA LEU A 187 -9.44 6.11 2.46
C LEU A 187 -9.70 4.61 2.29
N ILE A 188 -8.85 3.80 2.92
CA ILE A 188 -9.03 2.36 3.01
C ILE A 188 -8.62 1.87 4.40
N HIS A 189 -9.42 0.96 4.96
CA HIS A 189 -9.12 0.36 6.25
C HIS A 189 -8.10 -0.76 6.14
N GLN A 190 -7.23 -0.92 7.13
CA GLN A 190 -6.18 -1.94 7.20
C GLN A 190 -6.69 -3.36 6.93
N ILE A 191 -7.88 -3.69 7.44
CA ILE A 191 -8.51 -5.00 7.23
C ILE A 191 -8.74 -5.26 5.74
N ASP A 192 -9.18 -4.25 4.98
CA ASP A 192 -9.41 -4.37 3.54
C ASP A 192 -8.09 -4.40 2.76
N CYS A 193 -7.06 -3.65 3.21
CA CYS A 193 -5.73 -3.78 2.62
C CYS A 193 -5.20 -5.21 2.71
N ILE A 194 -5.31 -5.83 3.90
CA ILE A 194 -4.89 -7.21 4.13
C ILE A 194 -5.71 -8.17 3.27
N GLY A 195 -7.04 -8.06 3.29
CA GLY A 195 -7.91 -8.95 2.54
C GLY A 195 -7.69 -8.91 1.03
N ILE A 196 -7.45 -7.71 0.46
CA ILE A 196 -7.14 -7.56 -0.97
C ILE A 196 -5.81 -8.25 -1.32
N ILE A 197 -4.77 -8.07 -0.51
CA ILE A 197 -3.47 -8.73 -0.73
C ILE A 197 -3.63 -10.25 -0.63
N GLU A 198 -4.40 -10.75 0.32
CA GLU A 198 -4.71 -12.19 0.47
C GLU A 198 -5.38 -12.75 -0.77
N GLU A 199 -6.42 -12.08 -1.30
CA GLU A 199 -7.11 -12.52 -2.52
C GLU A 199 -6.18 -12.55 -3.73
N ILE A 200 -5.30 -11.56 -3.89
CA ILE A 200 -4.30 -11.55 -4.96
C ILE A 200 -3.38 -12.77 -4.85
N ILE A 201 -2.88 -13.06 -3.65
CA ILE A 201 -1.98 -14.19 -3.43
C ILE A 201 -2.71 -15.51 -3.67
N GLU A 202 -3.91 -15.70 -3.11
CA GLU A 202 -4.67 -16.93 -3.25
C GLU A 202 -5.04 -17.20 -4.71
N LYS A 203 -5.54 -16.20 -5.43
CA LYS A 203 -5.86 -16.33 -6.86
C LYS A 203 -4.60 -16.57 -7.70
N GLY A 204 -3.56 -15.79 -7.48
CA GLY A 204 -2.32 -15.91 -8.22
C GLY A 204 -1.59 -17.26 -8.02
N LEU A 205 -1.77 -17.89 -6.86
CA LEU A 205 -1.20 -19.20 -6.57
C LEU A 205 -2.09 -20.38 -7.01
N ARG A 206 -3.39 -20.12 -7.27
CA ARG A 206 -4.35 -21.12 -7.83
C ARG A 206 -4.40 -21.13 -9.35
N GLN A 207 -3.53 -20.47 -10.05
CA GLN A 207 -3.50 -20.07 -11.45
C GLN A 207 -3.87 -21.13 -12.52
N ALA A 208 -4.25 -22.34 -12.16
CA ALA A 208 -4.69 -23.38 -13.10
C ALA A 208 -6.20 -23.29 -13.50
N GLN A 209 -6.98 -22.32 -12.97
CA GLN A 209 -8.44 -22.37 -13.08
C GLN A 209 -9.18 -21.06 -13.41
N SER A 210 -8.53 -19.91 -13.65
CA SER A 210 -9.26 -18.69 -14.02
C SER A 210 -8.72 -18.06 -15.29
N GLU A 211 -9.54 -17.97 -16.34
CA GLU A 211 -9.21 -17.40 -17.65
C GLU A 211 -9.03 -15.87 -17.63
N ASN A 212 -9.30 -15.17 -16.51
CA ASN A 212 -9.35 -13.71 -16.43
C ASN A 212 -8.37 -13.07 -15.42
N TRP A 213 -7.32 -13.78 -15.00
CA TRP A 213 -6.34 -13.26 -14.06
C TRP A 213 -4.93 -13.30 -14.64
N ASP A 214 -4.31 -12.12 -14.77
CA ASP A 214 -2.87 -11.99 -15.02
C ASP A 214 -2.20 -11.35 -13.80
N TRP A 215 -1.03 -11.84 -13.41
CA TRP A 215 -0.29 -11.28 -12.28
C TRP A 215 0.23 -9.86 -12.51
N ASN A 216 0.31 -9.38 -13.75
CA ASN A 216 0.75 -8.02 -14.08
C ASN A 216 -0.34 -6.94 -13.97
N GLU A 217 -1.27 -7.07 -13.05
CA GLU A 217 -2.39 -6.15 -12.90
C GLU A 217 -2.06 -4.92 -12.07
N VAL A 218 -2.85 -3.87 -12.27
CA VAL A 218 -2.89 -2.69 -11.42
C VAL A 218 -4.26 -2.61 -10.78
N PHE A 219 -4.32 -2.36 -9.48
CA PHE A 219 -5.55 -2.14 -8.73
C PHE A 219 -5.50 -0.83 -7.95
N ASN A 220 -6.53 -0.02 -8.08
CA ASN A 220 -6.84 1.01 -7.11
C ASN A 220 -7.59 0.37 -5.94
N ALA A 221 -7.25 0.72 -4.72
CA ALA A 221 -7.90 0.15 -3.54
C ALA A 221 -8.25 1.25 -2.53
N VAL A 222 -9.51 1.62 -2.55
CA VAL A 222 -10.16 2.64 -1.69
C VAL A 222 -11.52 2.10 -1.30
N ALA A 223 -12.00 2.42 -0.10
CA ALA A 223 -13.37 2.07 0.27
C ALA A 223 -14.38 2.73 -0.68
N PRO A 224 -15.50 2.07 -1.02
CA PRO A 224 -16.42 2.55 -2.07
C PRO A 224 -17.27 3.76 -1.66
N PHE A 225 -17.17 4.23 -0.43
CA PHE A 225 -17.89 5.39 0.07
C PHE A 225 -16.99 6.62 0.05
N HIS A 226 -17.42 7.66 -0.69
CA HIS A 226 -16.65 8.88 -0.94
C HIS A 226 -17.38 10.15 -0.47
N PRO A 227 -17.59 10.36 0.84
CA PRO A 227 -18.13 11.60 1.34
C PRO A 227 -17.16 12.76 1.15
N THR A 228 -17.65 14.00 1.31
CA THR A 228 -16.76 15.16 1.32
C THR A 228 -15.83 15.12 2.53
N ARG A 229 -14.69 15.78 2.45
CA ARG A 229 -13.77 15.91 3.60
C ARG A 229 -14.45 16.58 4.78
N LYS A 230 -15.26 17.61 4.51
CA LYS A 230 -15.99 18.35 5.54
C LYS A 230 -16.97 17.43 6.27
N ASP A 231 -17.84 16.73 5.53
CA ASP A 231 -18.81 15.84 6.14
C ASP A 231 -18.16 14.73 6.94
N TYR A 232 -17.21 14.03 6.32
CA TYR A 232 -16.53 12.90 6.94
C TYR A 232 -15.80 13.28 8.24
N TYR A 233 -14.92 14.28 8.18
CA TYR A 233 -14.11 14.62 9.35
C TYR A 233 -14.91 15.34 10.44
N THR A 234 -15.97 16.09 10.09
CA THR A 234 -16.89 16.66 11.06
C THR A 234 -17.64 15.56 11.80
N GLN A 235 -18.18 14.58 11.06
CA GLN A 235 -18.85 13.44 11.66
C GLN A 235 -17.92 12.64 12.56
N LYS A 236 -16.70 12.33 12.10
CA LYS A 236 -15.70 11.59 12.89
C LYS A 236 -15.26 12.34 14.14
N ALA A 237 -15.15 13.66 14.10
CA ALA A 237 -14.85 14.47 15.28
C ALA A 237 -15.99 14.33 16.32
N ILE A 238 -17.25 14.37 15.90
CA ILE A 238 -18.42 14.19 16.78
C ILE A 238 -18.44 12.77 17.36
N GLU A 239 -18.28 11.73 16.53
CA GLU A 239 -18.30 10.32 16.95
C GLU A 239 -17.21 10.00 18.01
N LEU A 240 -16.07 10.68 17.93
CA LEU A 240 -14.92 10.43 18.80
C LEU A 240 -14.78 11.48 19.93
N ASP A 241 -15.78 12.35 20.12
CA ASP A 241 -15.79 13.45 21.11
C ASP A 241 -14.53 14.32 21.03
N LEU A 242 -14.14 14.69 19.80
CA LEU A 242 -12.98 15.53 19.50
C LEU A 242 -13.42 16.95 19.16
N SER A 243 -12.50 17.92 19.30
CA SER A 243 -12.73 19.30 18.86
C SER A 243 -13.07 19.37 17.38
N LEU A 244 -14.13 20.13 17.04
CA LEU A 244 -14.55 20.31 15.66
C LEU A 244 -13.47 21.02 14.83
N LEU A 245 -13.48 20.74 13.55
CA LEU A 245 -12.60 21.35 12.56
C LEU A 245 -13.27 22.58 11.96
N GLU A 246 -12.47 23.56 11.52
CA GLU A 246 -12.96 24.69 10.73
C GLU A 246 -12.37 24.61 9.32
N PHE A 247 -13.23 24.57 8.30
CA PHE A 247 -12.83 24.49 6.92
C PHE A 247 -12.80 25.88 6.26
N ASP A 248 -11.86 26.06 5.32
CA ASP A 248 -11.83 27.22 4.44
C ASP A 248 -12.78 27.00 3.25
N GLU A 249 -13.94 27.64 3.29
CA GLU A 249 -14.96 27.58 2.23
C GLU A 249 -14.80 28.71 1.20
N SER A 250 -13.78 29.56 1.33
CA SER A 250 -13.56 30.71 0.45
C SER A 250 -12.96 30.33 -0.91
N ARG A 251 -12.43 29.11 -1.05
CA ARG A 251 -11.75 28.60 -2.23
C ARG A 251 -12.47 27.42 -2.84
N ILE A 252 -12.32 27.26 -4.16
CA ILE A 252 -12.78 26.07 -4.87
C ILE A 252 -11.97 24.86 -4.38
N SER A 253 -12.66 23.81 -3.99
CA SER A 253 -12.02 22.55 -3.59
C SER A 253 -11.42 21.82 -4.78
N ILE A 254 -10.22 21.32 -4.59
CA ILE A 254 -9.48 20.49 -5.55
C ILE A 254 -9.22 19.13 -4.92
N GLY A 255 -9.46 18.06 -5.66
CA GLY A 255 -9.25 16.68 -5.21
C GLY A 255 -9.41 15.69 -6.34
N LYS A 256 -9.76 14.46 -6.03
CA LYS A 256 -10.07 13.39 -6.99
C LYS A 256 -10.98 12.38 -6.32
N THR A 257 -11.71 11.60 -7.11
CA THR A 257 -12.48 10.45 -6.63
C THR A 257 -11.90 9.18 -7.23
N ILE A 258 -11.40 8.28 -6.38
CA ILE A 258 -10.77 7.02 -6.84
C ILE A 258 -11.80 5.90 -6.79
N LEU A 259 -12.09 5.28 -7.92
CA LEU A 259 -12.91 4.08 -7.99
C LEU A 259 -12.05 2.82 -7.84
N SER A 260 -12.61 1.79 -7.23
CA SER A 260 -11.96 0.49 -6.94
C SER A 260 -12.82 -0.68 -7.40
N GLU A 261 -13.60 -0.49 -8.48
CA GLU A 261 -14.52 -1.51 -9.02
C GLU A 261 -13.78 -2.76 -9.50
N LYS A 262 -12.54 -2.61 -9.96
CA LYS A 262 -11.70 -3.72 -10.41
C LYS A 262 -11.36 -4.69 -9.27
N VAL A 263 -11.21 -4.22 -8.05
CA VAL A 263 -11.01 -5.07 -6.87
C VAL A 263 -12.21 -6.02 -6.69
N ALA A 264 -13.43 -5.53 -6.85
CA ALA A 264 -14.63 -6.37 -6.76
C ALA A 264 -14.79 -7.29 -7.98
N SER A 265 -14.63 -6.76 -9.19
CA SER A 265 -14.91 -7.51 -10.43
C SER A 265 -13.85 -8.56 -10.77
N VAL A 266 -12.58 -8.31 -10.51
CA VAL A 266 -11.47 -9.22 -10.83
C VAL A 266 -11.12 -10.11 -9.64
N LEU A 267 -11.03 -9.54 -8.42
CA LEU A 267 -10.68 -10.32 -7.23
C LEU A 267 -11.87 -10.98 -6.55
N ASN A 268 -13.12 -10.60 -6.89
CA ASN A 268 -14.34 -10.94 -6.15
C ASN A 268 -14.25 -10.53 -4.67
N TYR A 269 -13.51 -9.46 -4.39
CA TYR A 269 -13.33 -8.97 -3.03
C TYR A 269 -14.48 -8.05 -2.66
N GLU A 270 -15.09 -8.33 -1.53
CA GLU A 270 -16.11 -7.47 -0.93
C GLU A 270 -15.49 -6.71 0.26
N PHE A 271 -15.51 -5.37 0.18
CA PHE A 271 -14.98 -4.52 1.25
C PHE A 271 -15.72 -4.78 2.57
N LYS A 272 -14.94 -5.05 3.63
CA LYS A 272 -15.46 -5.26 4.99
C LYS A 272 -15.82 -3.94 5.67
N LYS A 273 -15.10 -2.86 5.33
CA LYS A 273 -15.32 -1.49 5.80
C LYS A 273 -15.74 -0.61 4.64
N LYS A 274 -17.00 -0.74 4.21
CA LYS A 274 -17.58 0.02 3.09
C LYS A 274 -17.80 1.49 3.45
N THR A 275 -18.25 1.75 4.67
CA THR A 275 -18.42 3.08 5.28
C THR A 275 -17.35 3.23 6.36
N LEU A 276 -16.48 4.19 6.22
CA LEU A 276 -15.29 4.37 7.08
C LEU A 276 -15.60 5.17 8.35
#